data_c7ee5a68076a21553bd4127500f96f62
#
_entry.id   c7ee5a68076a21553bd4127500f96f62
#
_cell.length_a   1.000
_cell.length_b   1.000
_cell.length_c   1.000
_cell.angle_alpha   90.00
_cell.angle_beta   90.00
_cell.angle_gamma   90.00
#
_symmetry.space_group_name_H-M   'P 1'
#
loop_
_entity.id
_entity.type
_entity.pdbx_description
1 polymer ?
#
loop_
_entity_poly.entity_id
_entity_poly.type
_entity_poly.pdbx_seq_one_letter_code
_entity_poly.pdbx_strand_id
1 'polypeptide(L)'
;EFVLKNAYPNPFNPVTTLEFGIPVDGDVSIEVYSLQGRLIATLVSQNMKAGYHSVIWNADNHASGMYFVQMVSGEYLKTQKLMLVK
;
A
#
# COMPACT_ATOMS: atom_id res chain seq x y z
N GLU A 1 -4.55 12.15 11.68
CA GLU A 1 -4.13 12.75 10.41
C GLU A 1 -3.93 11.65 9.37
N PHE A 2 -3.95 12.01 8.10
CA PHE A 2 -3.68 11.03 7.05
C PHE A 2 -2.21 10.71 7.00
N VAL A 3 -1.87 9.42 6.96
CA VAL A 3 -0.48 8.99 6.83
C VAL A 3 -0.43 7.62 6.18
N LEU A 4 0.54 7.44 5.29
CA LEU A 4 0.96 6.14 4.81
C LEU A 4 2.43 6.01 5.19
N LYS A 5 2.70 5.12 6.16
CA LYS A 5 4.07 4.94 6.62
C LYS A 5 4.85 4.12 5.61
N ASN A 6 6.17 4.19 5.71
CA ASN A 6 7.04 3.41 4.84
C ASN A 6 6.79 1.93 5.07
N ALA A 7 6.67 1.18 3.96
CA ALA A 7 6.52 -0.26 4.04
C ALA A 7 7.72 -0.89 4.74
N TYR A 8 7.47 -1.94 5.49
CA TYR A 8 8.54 -2.63 6.20
C TYR A 8 8.29 -4.14 6.18
N PRO A 9 9.26 -4.93 5.76
CA PRO A 9 10.57 -4.54 5.21
C PRO A 9 10.43 -4.00 3.80
N ASN A 10 11.43 -3.21 3.39
CA ASN A 10 11.53 -2.69 2.03
C ASN A 10 13.00 -2.40 1.76
N PRO A 11 13.69 -3.17 0.93
CA PRO A 11 13.21 -4.28 0.08
C PRO A 11 12.61 -5.42 0.87
N PHE A 12 11.76 -6.21 0.20
CA PHE A 12 11.03 -7.28 0.87
C PHE A 12 11.04 -8.56 0.05
N ASN A 13 10.77 -9.72 0.72
CA ASN A 13 10.79 -11.03 0.07
C ASN A 13 9.94 -12.01 0.87
N PRO A 14 8.77 -12.41 0.39
CA PRO A 14 7.94 -11.73 -0.59
C PRO A 14 6.84 -10.91 0.09
N VAL A 15 6.94 -10.67 1.41
CA VAL A 15 5.88 -10.07 2.21
C VAL A 15 6.35 -8.75 2.80
N THR A 16 5.50 -7.74 2.74
CA THR A 16 5.75 -6.46 3.38
C THR A 16 4.48 -5.97 4.05
N THR A 17 4.64 -5.10 5.04
CA THR A 17 3.53 -4.54 5.80
C THR A 17 3.46 -3.04 5.56
N LEU A 18 2.24 -2.56 5.36
CA LEU A 18 1.95 -1.14 5.21
C LEU A 18 1.08 -0.70 6.35
N GLU A 19 1.54 0.29 7.10
CA GLU A 19 0.74 0.91 8.15
C GLU A 19 0.25 2.25 7.66
N PHE A 20 -0.99 2.57 7.99
CA PHE A 20 -1.59 3.82 7.54
C PHE A 20 -2.57 4.31 8.60
N GLY A 21 -2.88 5.60 8.51
CA GLY A 21 -3.82 6.21 9.44
C GLY A 21 -4.73 7.19 8.74
N ILE A 22 -5.94 7.31 9.26
CA ILE A 22 -6.91 8.28 8.78
C ILE A 22 -7.50 9.02 9.99
N PRO A 23 -7.74 10.34 9.87
CA PRO A 23 -8.23 11.12 11.00
C PRO A 23 -9.72 11.02 11.23
N VAL A 24 -10.48 10.63 10.21
CA VAL A 24 -11.93 10.50 10.28
C VAL A 24 -12.34 9.22 9.55
N ASP A 25 -13.51 8.70 9.88
CA ASP A 25 -14.05 7.55 9.16
C ASP A 25 -14.21 7.92 7.69
N GLY A 26 -13.86 7.00 6.81
CA GLY A 26 -13.99 7.26 5.38
C GLY A 26 -13.49 6.12 4.53
N ASP A 27 -13.65 6.27 3.22
CA ASP A 27 -13.20 5.26 2.28
C ASP A 27 -11.70 5.33 2.11
N VAL A 28 -11.07 4.15 2.06
CA VAL A 28 -9.64 4.03 1.86
C VAL A 28 -9.39 3.07 0.71
N SER A 29 -8.48 3.48 -0.17
CA SER A 29 -8.02 2.66 -1.27
C SER A 29 -6.51 2.58 -1.19
N ILE A 30 -5.97 1.35 -1.17
CA ILE A 30 -4.53 1.12 -1.24
C ILE A 30 -4.30 0.11 -2.35
N GLU A 31 -3.59 0.54 -3.39
CA GLU A 31 -3.41 -0.26 -4.60
C GLU A 31 -1.94 -0.31 -4.98
N VAL A 32 -1.54 -1.44 -5.58
CA VAL A 32 -0.17 -1.65 -6.01
C VAL A 32 -0.14 -1.65 -7.53
N TYR A 33 0.83 -0.91 -8.08
CA TYR A 33 1.02 -0.77 -9.52
C TYR A 33 2.40 -1.25 -9.93
N SER A 34 2.49 -1.79 -11.13
CA SER A 34 3.77 -2.14 -11.72
C SER A 34 4.51 -0.86 -12.14
N LEU A 35 5.77 -1.03 -12.54
CA LEU A 35 6.57 0.08 -13.04
C LEU A 35 5.95 0.73 -14.26
N GLN A 36 5.16 -0.02 -15.05
CA GLN A 36 4.49 0.49 -16.23
C GLN A 36 3.17 1.18 -15.89
N GLY A 37 2.79 1.21 -14.60
CA GLY A 37 1.55 1.85 -14.19
C GLY A 37 0.32 0.95 -14.22
N ARG A 38 0.53 -0.35 -14.39
CA ARG A 38 -0.58 -1.31 -14.42
C ARG A 38 -0.98 -1.69 -13.00
N LEU A 39 -2.27 -1.68 -12.71
CA LEU A 39 -2.77 -2.14 -11.42
C LEU A 39 -2.56 -3.66 -11.31
N ILE A 40 -1.87 -4.09 -10.25
CA ILE A 40 -1.59 -5.50 -10.05
C ILE A 40 -2.19 -6.06 -8.76
N ALA A 41 -2.55 -5.22 -7.81
CA ALA A 41 -3.16 -5.70 -6.57
C ALA A 41 -3.91 -4.57 -5.89
N THR A 42 -5.06 -4.90 -5.31
CA THR A 42 -5.81 -3.98 -4.47
C THR A 42 -5.75 -4.53 -3.05
N LEU A 43 -5.09 -3.80 -2.17
CA LEU A 43 -4.88 -4.25 -0.80
C LEU A 43 -6.01 -3.81 0.13
N VAL A 44 -6.54 -2.61 -0.09
CA VAL A 44 -7.64 -2.07 0.69
C VAL A 44 -8.57 -1.34 -0.27
N SER A 45 -9.87 -1.57 -0.12
CA SER A 45 -10.89 -0.85 -0.89
C SER A 45 -12.18 -0.91 -0.09
N GLN A 46 -12.27 -0.09 0.95
CA GLN A 46 -13.44 -0.16 1.83
C GLN A 46 -13.51 1.07 2.72
N ASN A 47 -14.65 1.24 3.37
CA ASN A 47 -14.83 2.26 4.38
C ASN A 47 -14.16 1.78 5.66
N MET A 48 -13.39 2.64 6.30
CA MET A 48 -12.65 2.29 7.51
C MET A 48 -12.88 3.33 8.59
N LYS A 49 -12.69 2.91 9.82
CA LYS A 49 -12.81 3.79 10.98
C LYS A 49 -11.55 4.63 11.14
N ALA A 50 -11.73 5.82 11.68
CA ALA A 50 -10.58 6.67 12.05
C ALA A 50 -9.62 5.89 12.93
N GLY A 51 -8.33 6.13 12.76
CA GLY A 51 -7.29 5.49 13.53
C GLY A 51 -6.22 4.89 12.64
N TYR A 52 -5.40 4.04 13.25
CA TYR A 52 -4.29 3.39 12.55
C TYR A 52 -4.67 1.96 12.19
N HIS A 53 -4.21 1.56 11.02
CA HIS A 53 -4.50 0.23 10.47
C HIS A 53 -3.24 -0.30 9.81
N SER A 54 -3.23 -1.59 9.52
CA SER A 54 -2.13 -2.19 8.79
C SER A 54 -2.69 -3.19 7.79
N VAL A 55 -1.94 -3.40 6.70
CA VAL A 55 -2.27 -4.38 5.69
C VAL A 55 -0.99 -5.01 5.20
N ILE A 56 -1.07 -6.29 4.86
CA ILE A 56 0.08 -7.05 4.39
C ILE A 56 -0.07 -7.29 2.90
N TRP A 57 1.02 -7.10 2.15
CA TRP A 57 1.08 -7.52 0.76
C TRP A 57 2.01 -8.71 0.64
N ASN A 58 1.44 -9.83 0.16
CA ASN A 58 2.20 -11.02 -0.16
C ASN A 58 2.36 -11.06 -1.68
N ALA A 59 3.57 -10.81 -2.15
CA ALA A 59 3.87 -10.70 -3.56
C ALA A 59 4.48 -11.99 -4.11
N ASP A 60 4.14 -13.12 -3.52
CA ASP A 60 4.75 -14.40 -3.86
C ASP A 60 4.55 -14.76 -5.35
N ASN A 61 3.44 -14.33 -5.94
CA ASN A 61 3.12 -14.64 -7.33
C ASN A 61 3.59 -13.57 -8.31
N HIS A 62 4.41 -12.63 -7.85
CA HIS A 62 4.87 -11.52 -8.69
C HIS A 62 6.37 -11.59 -8.88
N ALA A 63 6.84 -11.01 -9.99
CA ALA A 63 8.25 -11.00 -10.33
C ALA A 63 9.01 -10.01 -9.46
N SER A 64 10.28 -10.30 -9.21
CA SER A 64 11.18 -9.34 -8.56
C SER A 64 11.23 -8.05 -9.34
N GLY A 65 11.33 -6.93 -8.65
CA GLY A 65 11.42 -5.64 -9.30
C GLY A 65 10.75 -4.56 -8.48
N MET A 66 10.58 -3.41 -9.12
CA MET A 66 10.01 -2.23 -8.46
C MET A 66 8.51 -2.16 -8.68
N TYR A 67 7.82 -1.75 -7.62
CA TYR A 67 6.38 -1.54 -7.63
C TYR A 67 6.09 -0.22 -6.94
N PHE A 68 4.89 0.30 -7.17
CA PHE A 68 4.42 1.50 -6.48
C PHE A 68 3.15 1.16 -5.73
N VAL A 69 3.07 1.59 -4.48
CA VAL A 69 1.83 1.47 -3.71
C VAL A 69 1.27 2.87 -3.53
N GLN A 70 -0.03 3.00 -3.73
CA GLN A 70 -0.70 4.29 -3.63
C GLN A 70 -1.89 4.20 -2.71
N MET A 71 -1.94 5.11 -1.74
CA MET A 71 -3.08 5.24 -0.84
C MET A 71 -3.87 6.46 -1.24
N VAL A 72 -5.18 6.29 -1.36
CA VAL A 72 -6.12 7.38 -1.62
C VAL A 72 -7.21 7.33 -0.57
N SER A 73 -7.47 8.47 0.07
CA SER A 73 -8.57 8.58 1.01
C SER A 73 -9.00 10.04 1.03
N GLY A 74 -10.22 10.32 0.53
CA GLY A 74 -10.64 11.69 0.32
C GLY A 74 -9.70 12.38 -0.65
N GLU A 75 -9.13 13.51 -0.23
CA GLU A 75 -8.18 14.24 -1.06
C GLU A 75 -6.73 13.86 -0.77
N TYR A 76 -6.51 12.96 0.19
CA TYR A 76 -5.17 12.51 0.52
C TYR A 76 -4.71 11.48 -0.51
N LEU A 77 -3.51 11.68 -1.04
CA LEU A 77 -2.90 10.75 -1.99
C LEU A 77 -1.42 10.64 -1.66
N LYS A 78 -0.96 9.43 -1.46
CA LYS A 78 0.44 9.17 -1.16
C LYS A 78 0.91 7.94 -1.91
N THR A 79 2.08 8.05 -2.53
CA THR A 79 2.67 6.95 -3.29
C THR A 79 4.06 6.67 -2.74
N GLN A 80 4.42 5.40 -2.66
CA GLN A 80 5.79 5.04 -2.30
C GLN A 80 6.26 3.87 -3.15
N LYS A 81 7.57 3.73 -3.26
CA LYS A 81 8.19 2.66 -4.02
C LYS A 81 8.40 1.45 -3.13
N LEU A 82 8.21 0.27 -3.73
CA LEU A 82 8.48 -1.02 -3.09
C LEU A 82 9.47 -1.78 -3.97
N MET A 83 10.41 -2.47 -3.33
CA MET A 83 11.37 -3.30 -4.05
C MET A 83 11.19 -4.74 -3.61
N LEU A 84 10.71 -5.58 -4.52
CA LEU A 84 10.56 -7.01 -4.29
C LEU A 84 11.84 -7.71 -4.76
N VAL A 85 12.47 -8.43 -3.84
CA VAL A 85 13.71 -9.15 -4.11
C VAL A 85 13.49 -10.61 -3.71
N LYS A 86 13.41 -11.47 -4.71
CA LYS A 86 13.17 -12.90 -4.48
C LYS A 86 14.45 -13.69 -4.69
#